data_1260aa7d57ab4acf40b91424a5c5fa66
#
_entry.id   1260aa7d57ab4acf40b91424a5c5fa66
#
_cell.length_a   1.000
_cell.length_b   1.000
_cell.length_c   1.000
_cell.angle_alpha   90.00
_cell.angle_beta   90.00
_cell.angle_gamma   90.00
#
_symmetry.space_group_name_H-M   'P 1'
#
loop_
_entity.id
_entity.type
_entity.pdbx_description
1 polymer ?
#
loop_
_entity_poly.entity_id
_entity_poly.type
_entity_poly.pdbx_seq_one_letter_code
_entity_poly.pdbx_strand_id
1 'polypeptide(L)'
;DETCQWGCIDVDEYPIDTKALLATIKDMSLPLVPCMTKSGGVHLFLFTKVPIPAYKIQGKLEEIAASMGRTGDEIFPKQYEWSKQLPKEKQTGNWLNMPYFAGDDTTRFALDTHGEAADIETFFKIVKRKAITEQQIDDYIPAKKSRKKQMSKGDSLWDEAPPCLVHMKLNGIPEGMRNNALLNYGVFLRKAFPEGEEWKDKLQDINKTVCTKPLS
;
A
#
# COMPACT_ATOMS: atom_id res chain seq x y z
N ASP A 1 -19.36 13.04 -11.76
CA ASP A 1 -18.00 13.09 -12.29
C ASP A 1 -17.19 11.98 -11.61
N GLU A 2 -16.52 11.18 -12.40
CA GLU A 2 -15.68 10.07 -11.92
C GLU A 2 -14.26 10.58 -11.61
N THR A 3 -14.21 11.72 -10.92
CA THR A 3 -12.97 12.38 -10.51
C THR A 3 -12.88 12.52 -9.00
N CYS A 4 -11.68 12.53 -8.46
CA CYS A 4 -11.42 12.83 -7.07
C CYS A 4 -10.13 13.65 -6.92
N GLN A 5 -9.96 14.28 -5.78
CA GLN A 5 -8.81 15.13 -5.47
C GLN A 5 -7.90 14.51 -4.40
N TRP A 6 -8.24 13.33 -3.95
CA TRP A 6 -7.45 12.55 -3.03
C TRP A 6 -7.76 11.05 -3.17
N GLY A 7 -6.83 10.24 -2.73
CA GLY A 7 -7.00 8.81 -2.49
C GLY A 7 -6.25 8.41 -1.24
N CYS A 8 -6.42 7.18 -0.80
CA CYS A 8 -5.86 6.69 0.46
C CYS A 8 -5.51 5.21 0.39
N ILE A 9 -4.40 4.84 1.03
CA ILE A 9 -4.10 3.46 1.43
C ILE A 9 -4.46 3.36 2.91
N ASP A 10 -5.36 2.45 3.27
CA ASP A 10 -5.78 2.21 4.65
C ASP A 10 -4.91 1.11 5.26
N VAL A 11 -4.06 1.49 6.20
CA VAL A 11 -3.07 0.61 6.82
C VAL A 11 -3.59 0.17 8.19
N ASP A 12 -4.15 -1.03 8.23
CA ASP A 12 -4.70 -1.66 9.45
C ASP A 12 -3.67 -2.59 10.11
N GLU A 13 -2.53 -2.04 10.49
CA GLU A 13 -1.48 -2.75 11.23
C GLU A 13 -1.42 -2.25 12.68
N TYR A 14 -1.44 -3.16 13.66
CA TYR A 14 -1.49 -2.82 15.08
C TYR A 14 -0.48 -3.64 15.92
N PRO A 15 0.45 -3.02 16.67
CA PRO A 15 0.80 -1.59 16.61
C PRO A 15 1.58 -1.26 15.34
N ILE A 16 1.35 -0.07 14.80
CA ILE A 16 2.11 0.41 13.64
C ILE A 16 3.42 1.08 14.08
N ASP A 17 4.53 0.74 13.43
CA ASP A 17 5.79 1.49 13.57
C ASP A 17 5.78 2.73 12.69
N THR A 18 5.30 3.84 13.24
CA THR A 18 5.21 5.13 12.53
C THR A 18 6.57 5.65 12.09
N LYS A 19 7.66 5.38 12.83
CA LYS A 19 9.01 5.81 12.47
C LYS A 19 9.52 5.07 11.24
N ALA A 20 9.34 3.75 11.20
CA ALA A 20 9.71 2.94 10.04
C ALA A 20 8.86 3.30 8.81
N LEU A 21 7.57 3.60 9.00
CA LEU A 21 6.67 4.06 7.94
C LEU A 21 7.11 5.40 7.36
N LEU A 22 7.39 6.40 8.21
CA LEU A 22 7.87 7.72 7.78
C LEU A 22 9.23 7.64 7.08
N ALA A 23 10.16 6.81 7.58
CA ALA A 23 11.41 6.54 6.92
C ALA A 23 11.18 5.96 5.50
N THR A 24 10.27 5.00 5.36
CA THR A 24 9.90 4.43 4.06
C THR A 24 9.33 5.49 3.11
N ILE A 25 8.39 6.32 3.58
CA ILE A 25 7.80 7.41 2.79
C ILE A 25 8.87 8.40 2.32
N LYS A 26 9.84 8.73 3.19
CA LYS A 26 10.95 9.62 2.89
C LYS A 26 11.93 9.01 1.90
N ASP A 27 12.41 7.80 2.18
CA ASP A 27 13.44 7.11 1.39
C ASP A 27 12.99 6.83 -0.05
N MET A 28 11.69 6.54 -0.20
CA MET A 28 11.08 6.31 -1.51
C MET A 28 10.52 7.60 -2.13
N SER A 29 10.67 8.75 -1.46
CA SER A 29 10.13 10.05 -1.91
C SER A 29 8.64 10.01 -2.23
N LEU A 30 7.84 9.26 -1.45
CA LEU A 30 6.41 9.09 -1.70
C LEU A 30 5.64 10.40 -1.42
N PRO A 31 4.72 10.80 -2.31
CA PRO A 31 3.87 11.99 -2.11
C PRO A 31 2.71 11.71 -1.15
N LEU A 32 2.93 10.89 -0.13
CA LEU A 32 1.91 10.47 0.82
C LEU A 32 1.92 11.34 2.08
N VAL A 33 0.74 11.61 2.60
CA VAL A 33 0.50 12.30 3.88
C VAL A 33 -0.07 11.27 4.86
N PRO A 34 0.70 10.80 5.84
CA PRO A 34 0.23 9.86 6.83
C PRO A 34 -0.63 10.55 7.88
N CYS A 35 -1.83 10.02 8.14
CA CYS A 35 -2.74 10.48 9.18
C CYS A 35 -3.12 9.29 10.07
N MET A 36 -3.07 9.47 11.38
CA MET A 36 -3.48 8.44 12.34
C MET A 36 -4.97 8.13 12.18
N THR A 37 -5.35 6.87 12.40
CA THR A 37 -6.77 6.48 12.53
C THR A 37 -7.18 6.46 14.01
N LYS A 38 -8.48 6.45 14.28
CA LYS A 38 -9.00 6.33 15.65
C LYS A 38 -8.53 5.06 16.36
N SER A 39 -8.35 3.98 15.62
CA SER A 39 -7.94 2.65 16.12
C SER A 39 -6.43 2.50 16.28
N GLY A 40 -5.64 3.48 15.85
CA GLY A 40 -4.17 3.44 15.93
C GLY A 40 -3.47 2.92 14.69
N GLY A 41 -4.19 2.65 13.59
CA GLY A 41 -3.64 2.45 12.26
C GLY A 41 -3.31 3.78 11.57
N VAL A 42 -3.02 3.75 10.28
CA VAL A 42 -2.65 4.94 9.50
C VAL A 42 -3.32 4.97 8.14
N HIS A 43 -3.95 6.08 7.82
CA HIS A 43 -4.37 6.43 6.47
C HIS A 43 -3.22 7.13 5.74
N LEU A 44 -2.78 6.62 4.59
CA LEU A 44 -1.77 7.25 3.75
C LEU A 44 -2.47 7.98 2.60
N PHE A 45 -2.68 9.28 2.76
CA PHE A 45 -3.36 10.09 1.75
C PHE A 45 -2.43 10.53 0.64
N LEU A 46 -2.89 10.39 -0.60
CA LEU A 46 -2.35 11.04 -1.79
C LEU A 46 -3.29 12.19 -2.16
N PHE A 47 -2.78 13.41 -2.27
CA PHE A 47 -3.56 14.58 -2.68
C PHE A 47 -3.15 15.05 -4.06
N THR A 48 -4.11 15.58 -4.83
CA THR A 48 -3.88 16.20 -6.13
C THR A 48 -4.23 17.68 -6.11
N LYS A 49 -3.58 18.47 -6.98
CA LYS A 49 -3.81 19.93 -7.05
C LYS A 49 -5.18 20.29 -7.62
N VAL A 50 -5.71 19.43 -8.48
CA VAL A 50 -7.03 19.55 -9.11
C VAL A 50 -7.68 18.17 -9.13
N PRO A 51 -9.02 18.07 -9.25
CA PRO A 51 -9.67 16.78 -9.43
C PRO A 51 -9.16 16.09 -10.69
N ILE A 52 -8.86 14.80 -10.61
CA ILE A 52 -8.41 13.96 -11.73
C ILE A 52 -9.21 12.65 -11.76
N PRO A 53 -9.16 11.88 -12.85
CA PRO A 53 -9.89 10.61 -12.93
C PRO A 53 -9.54 9.67 -11.76
N ALA A 54 -10.58 9.16 -11.10
CA ALA A 54 -10.43 8.35 -9.89
C ALA A 54 -9.61 7.07 -10.12
N TYR A 55 -9.75 6.44 -11.30
CA TYR A 55 -8.98 5.25 -11.67
C TYR A 55 -7.46 5.49 -11.68
N LYS A 56 -7.01 6.71 -12.05
CA LYS A 56 -5.58 7.06 -12.04
C LYS A 56 -5.03 7.13 -10.62
N ILE A 57 -5.78 7.73 -9.69
CA ILE A 57 -5.39 7.78 -8.28
C ILE A 57 -5.35 6.38 -7.70
N GLN A 58 -6.41 5.58 -7.93
CA GLN A 58 -6.47 4.20 -7.44
C GLN A 58 -5.29 3.37 -7.95
N GLY A 59 -5.08 3.32 -9.28
CA GLY A 59 -3.98 2.55 -9.87
C GLY A 59 -2.60 2.99 -9.37
N LYS A 60 -2.39 4.30 -9.19
CA LYS A 60 -1.13 4.79 -8.61
C LYS A 60 -0.93 4.40 -7.16
N LEU A 61 -1.98 4.42 -6.35
CA LEU A 61 -1.92 3.96 -4.96
C LEU A 61 -1.66 2.45 -4.86
N GLU A 62 -2.22 1.65 -5.79
CA GLU A 62 -1.91 0.22 -5.89
C GLU A 62 -0.42 -0.02 -6.19
N GLU A 63 0.17 0.72 -7.14
CA GLU A 63 1.60 0.67 -7.44
C GLU A 63 2.47 1.08 -6.23
N ILE A 64 2.08 2.15 -5.53
CA ILE A 64 2.78 2.62 -4.33
C ILE A 64 2.66 1.57 -3.21
N ALA A 65 1.46 1.06 -2.93
CA ALA A 65 1.25 0.02 -1.92
C ALA A 65 2.09 -1.22 -2.23
N ALA A 66 2.10 -1.67 -3.49
CA ALA A 66 2.95 -2.79 -3.92
C ALA A 66 4.43 -2.51 -3.69
N SER A 67 4.91 -1.31 -4.02
CA SER A 67 6.31 -0.92 -3.80
C SER A 67 6.72 -0.86 -2.33
N MET A 68 5.76 -0.56 -1.45
CA MET A 68 5.92 -0.59 0.01
C MET A 68 5.80 -1.99 0.61
N GLY A 69 5.38 -3.01 -0.18
CA GLY A 69 5.06 -4.35 0.28
C GLY A 69 3.71 -4.47 0.99
N ARG A 70 2.75 -3.62 0.63
CA ARG A 70 1.43 -3.49 1.23
C ARG A 70 0.29 -3.80 0.26
N THR A 71 0.45 -4.81 -0.58
CA THR A 71 -0.52 -5.22 -1.60
C THR A 71 -1.86 -5.72 -1.05
N GLY A 72 -1.96 -5.95 0.26
CA GLY A 72 -3.19 -6.41 0.92
C GLY A 72 -3.99 -5.29 1.59
N ASP A 73 -3.44 -4.07 1.65
CA ASP A 73 -4.11 -2.94 2.29
C ASP A 73 -5.25 -2.39 1.40
N GLU A 74 -6.30 -1.88 2.03
CA GLU A 74 -7.44 -1.32 1.29
C GLU A 74 -7.07 0.01 0.64
N ILE A 75 -7.53 0.21 -0.61
CA ILE A 75 -7.28 1.43 -1.39
C ILE A 75 -8.57 2.16 -1.68
N PHE A 76 -8.57 3.47 -1.45
CA PHE A 76 -9.66 4.38 -1.74
C PHE A 76 -9.26 5.41 -2.81
N PRO A 77 -10.17 5.73 -3.75
CA PRO A 77 -11.53 5.21 -3.87
C PRO A 77 -11.56 3.73 -4.23
N LYS A 78 -12.48 2.95 -3.64
CA LYS A 78 -12.69 1.55 -4.00
C LYS A 78 -13.41 1.40 -5.34
N GLN A 79 -14.27 2.37 -5.67
CA GLN A 79 -14.97 2.46 -6.96
C GLN A 79 -14.45 3.68 -7.71
N TYR A 80 -14.11 3.49 -8.97
CA TYR A 80 -13.71 4.55 -9.90
C TYR A 80 -14.73 4.76 -11.03
N GLU A 81 -15.72 3.89 -11.13
CA GLU A 81 -16.85 4.00 -12.06
C GLU A 81 -18.16 3.75 -11.33
N TRP A 82 -19.21 4.46 -11.77
CA TRP A 82 -20.56 4.22 -11.32
C TRP A 82 -21.17 3.03 -12.07
N SER A 83 -21.93 2.19 -11.35
CA SER A 83 -22.66 1.10 -11.98
C SER A 83 -23.66 1.62 -13.01
N LYS A 84 -23.60 1.10 -14.23
CA LYS A 84 -24.59 1.40 -15.29
C LYS A 84 -25.97 0.78 -15.02
N GLN A 85 -26.05 -0.15 -14.06
CA GLN A 85 -27.27 -0.89 -13.72
C GLN A 85 -28.11 -0.23 -12.63
N LEU A 86 -27.58 0.74 -11.90
CA LEU A 86 -28.26 1.43 -10.82
C LEU A 86 -28.36 2.94 -11.11
N PRO A 87 -29.48 3.58 -10.77
CA PRO A 87 -29.59 5.05 -10.81
C PRO A 87 -28.48 5.70 -9.95
N LYS A 88 -27.92 6.81 -10.42
CA LYS A 88 -26.83 7.53 -9.71
C LYS A 88 -27.19 7.89 -8.27
N GLU A 89 -28.46 8.24 -8.04
CA GLU A 89 -29.00 8.63 -6.73
C GLU A 89 -29.05 7.46 -5.71
N LYS A 90 -28.93 6.22 -6.19
CA LYS A 90 -28.91 5.01 -5.37
C LYS A 90 -27.51 4.43 -5.18
N GLN A 91 -26.50 5.07 -5.73
CA GLN A 91 -25.12 4.63 -5.60
C GLN A 91 -24.41 5.44 -4.54
N THR A 92 -23.88 4.76 -3.53
CA THR A 92 -23.03 5.36 -2.50
C THR A 92 -21.64 4.76 -2.59
N GLY A 93 -20.62 5.61 -2.49
CA GLY A 93 -19.23 5.18 -2.39
C GLY A 93 -18.91 4.55 -1.04
N ASN A 94 -17.74 3.97 -0.93
CA ASN A 94 -17.22 3.47 0.34
C ASN A 94 -16.84 4.63 1.27
N TRP A 95 -17.00 4.38 2.56
CA TRP A 95 -16.65 5.34 3.61
C TRP A 95 -15.16 5.31 3.90
N LEU A 96 -14.60 6.49 4.13
CA LEU A 96 -13.31 6.68 4.77
C LEU A 96 -13.42 7.80 5.81
N ASN A 97 -12.92 7.56 7.00
CA ASN A 97 -12.88 8.59 8.03
C ASN A 97 -11.86 9.67 7.68
N MET A 98 -12.33 10.92 7.58
CA MET A 98 -11.48 12.06 7.27
C MET A 98 -10.57 12.42 8.44
N PRO A 99 -9.33 12.89 8.18
CA PRO A 99 -8.48 13.47 9.21
C PRO A 99 -9.14 14.73 9.81
N TYR A 100 -8.74 15.06 11.01
CA TYR A 100 -9.21 16.24 11.78
C TYR A 100 -10.73 16.30 12.00
N PHE A 101 -11.40 15.17 11.98
CA PHE A 101 -12.76 15.12 12.54
C PHE A 101 -12.69 15.43 14.04
N ALA A 102 -13.45 16.41 14.51
CA ALA A 102 -13.41 17.05 15.82
C ALA A 102 -12.31 18.16 15.96
N GLY A 103 -11.74 18.65 14.88
CA GLY A 103 -10.78 19.77 14.90
C GLY A 103 -9.52 19.44 15.68
N ASP A 104 -9.13 20.31 16.63
CA ASP A 104 -7.89 20.15 17.40
C ASP A 104 -7.95 19.00 18.43
N ASP A 105 -9.15 18.56 18.84
CA ASP A 105 -9.34 17.42 19.73
C ASP A 105 -9.32 16.07 19.01
N THR A 106 -8.89 16.05 17.75
CA THR A 106 -8.90 14.86 16.92
C THR A 106 -7.87 13.82 17.37
N THR A 107 -8.24 12.53 17.26
CA THR A 107 -7.29 11.42 17.29
C THR A 107 -6.78 11.05 15.89
N ARG A 108 -7.28 11.74 14.82
CA ARG A 108 -6.98 11.49 13.41
C ARG A 108 -6.11 12.61 12.84
N PHE A 109 -5.01 12.90 13.51
CA PHE A 109 -4.06 13.94 13.11
C PHE A 109 -3.05 13.42 12.07
N ALA A 110 -2.55 14.32 11.23
CA ALA A 110 -1.42 14.00 10.37
C ALA A 110 -0.13 13.90 11.19
N LEU A 111 0.76 13.04 10.76
CA LEU A 111 2.12 12.97 11.29
C LEU A 111 3.01 13.95 10.55
N ASP A 112 3.78 14.73 11.30
CA ASP A 112 4.83 15.56 10.75
C ASP A 112 6.08 14.74 10.35
N THR A 113 7.16 15.39 9.96
CA THR A 113 8.42 14.74 9.56
C THR A 113 9.15 14.05 10.72
N HIS A 114 8.80 14.36 11.95
CA HIS A 114 9.36 13.77 13.18
C HIS A 114 8.48 12.66 13.74
N GLY A 115 7.26 12.50 13.20
CA GLY A 115 6.28 11.53 13.68
C GLY A 115 5.39 12.06 14.80
N GLU A 116 5.41 13.37 15.01
CA GLU A 116 4.57 14.05 15.99
C GLU A 116 3.23 14.47 15.37
N ALA A 117 2.23 14.68 16.24
CA ALA A 117 0.92 15.16 15.81
C ALA A 117 1.02 16.58 15.25
N ALA A 118 0.68 16.77 13.99
CA ALA A 118 0.57 18.09 13.39
C ALA A 118 -0.78 18.74 13.76
N ASP A 119 -0.80 20.05 13.94
CA ASP A 119 -2.04 20.82 13.98
C ASP A 119 -2.68 20.93 12.58
N ILE A 120 -3.92 21.38 12.51
CA ILE A 120 -4.67 21.46 11.27
C ILE A 120 -4.04 22.43 10.25
N GLU A 121 -3.43 23.52 10.70
CA GLU A 121 -2.75 24.46 9.82
C GLU A 121 -1.49 23.86 9.20
N THR A 122 -0.73 23.12 10.00
CA THR A 122 0.45 22.38 9.55
C THR A 122 0.05 21.27 8.57
N PHE A 123 -1.05 20.57 8.84
CA PHE A 123 -1.61 19.59 7.90
C PHE A 123 -1.88 20.22 6.52
N PHE A 124 -2.57 21.37 6.47
CA PHE A 124 -2.82 22.03 5.19
C PHE A 124 -1.52 22.47 4.47
N LYS A 125 -0.50 22.92 5.22
CA LYS A 125 0.82 23.23 4.65
C LYS A 125 1.48 21.97 4.06
N ILE A 126 1.38 20.82 4.77
CA ILE A 126 1.89 19.54 4.29
C ILE A 126 1.15 19.11 3.02
N VAL A 127 -0.18 19.14 3.03
CA VAL A 127 -1.02 18.80 1.86
C VAL A 127 -0.64 19.66 0.66
N LYS A 128 -0.61 21.00 0.83
CA LYS A 128 -0.25 21.93 -0.25
C LYS A 128 1.12 21.63 -0.86
N ARG A 129 2.10 21.27 -0.03
CA ARG A 129 3.45 20.94 -0.48
C ARG A 129 3.53 19.59 -1.18
N LYS A 130 2.76 18.59 -0.72
CA LYS A 130 2.80 17.22 -1.22
C LYS A 130 1.82 16.94 -2.35
N ALA A 131 0.81 17.80 -2.55
CA ALA A 131 -0.16 17.64 -3.61
C ALA A 131 0.51 17.66 -5.00
N ILE A 132 0.18 16.67 -5.81
CA ILE A 132 0.78 16.46 -7.14
C ILE A 132 -0.22 16.74 -8.26
N THR A 133 0.29 16.95 -9.47
CA THR A 133 -0.52 17.11 -10.68
C THR A 133 -0.82 15.74 -11.30
N GLU A 134 -1.78 15.70 -12.24
CA GLU A 134 -2.06 14.49 -13.01
C GLU A 134 -0.81 13.99 -13.76
N GLN A 135 -0.07 14.92 -14.40
CA GLN A 135 1.19 14.59 -15.07
C GLN A 135 2.21 13.97 -14.11
N GLN A 136 2.33 14.50 -12.89
CA GLN A 136 3.23 13.93 -11.88
C GLN A 136 2.79 12.53 -11.41
N ILE A 137 1.48 12.21 -11.45
CA ILE A 137 1.01 10.84 -11.21
C ILE A 137 1.46 9.91 -12.33
N ASP A 138 1.28 10.32 -13.59
CA ASP A 138 1.64 9.52 -14.74
C ASP A 138 3.18 9.28 -14.80
N ASP A 139 3.96 10.30 -14.46
CA ASP A 139 5.44 10.25 -14.46
C ASP A 139 6.03 9.59 -13.21
N TYR A 140 5.26 9.47 -12.13
CA TYR A 140 5.76 8.94 -10.88
C TYR A 140 5.98 7.43 -10.95
N ILE A 141 7.25 7.02 -10.90
CA ILE A 141 7.64 5.62 -10.75
C ILE A 141 8.10 5.44 -9.31
N PRO A 142 7.41 4.63 -8.48
CA PRO A 142 7.84 4.38 -7.12
C PRO A 142 9.27 3.85 -7.09
N ALA A 143 10.15 4.52 -6.33
CA ALA A 143 11.51 4.05 -6.18
C ALA A 143 11.47 2.66 -5.53
N LYS A 144 12.06 1.67 -6.19
CA LYS A 144 12.23 0.34 -5.57
C LYS A 144 13.07 0.53 -4.31
N LYS A 145 12.55 0.12 -3.17
CA LYS A 145 13.31 0.15 -1.91
C LYS A 145 14.61 -0.62 -2.14
N SER A 146 15.74 0.07 -2.22
CA SER A 146 17.03 -0.56 -2.41
C SER A 146 17.46 -1.23 -1.10
N ARG A 147 16.82 -2.32 -0.74
CA ARG A 147 17.43 -3.28 0.18
C ARG A 147 18.45 -4.08 -0.61
N LYS A 148 19.71 -3.65 -0.53
CA LYS A 148 20.86 -4.50 -0.81
C LYS A 148 20.93 -5.64 0.22
N LYS A 149 19.97 -6.57 0.17
CA LYS A 149 20.28 -7.96 0.45
C LYS A 149 20.59 -8.55 -0.92
N GLN A 150 21.85 -8.73 -1.22
CA GLN A 150 22.29 -9.49 -2.38
C GLN A 150 21.59 -10.84 -2.33
N MET A 151 20.62 -11.05 -3.23
CA MET A 151 20.24 -12.40 -3.60
C MET A 151 21.53 -13.02 -4.15
N SER A 152 21.91 -14.15 -3.60
CA SER A 152 23.03 -14.94 -4.14
C SER A 152 22.79 -15.13 -5.64
N LYS A 153 23.77 -14.77 -6.47
CA LYS A 153 23.77 -15.08 -7.89
C LYS A 153 23.57 -16.59 -8.05
N GLY A 154 22.38 -17.02 -8.43
CA GLY A 154 22.10 -18.45 -8.62
C GLY A 154 20.62 -18.83 -8.62
N ASP A 155 19.70 -17.96 -8.21
CA ASP A 155 18.28 -18.31 -8.13
C ASP A 155 17.50 -17.61 -9.24
N SER A 156 17.74 -18.03 -10.49
CA SER A 156 17.13 -17.45 -11.71
C SER A 156 15.59 -17.45 -11.68
N LEU A 157 14.99 -18.33 -10.87
CA LEU A 157 13.54 -18.39 -10.68
C LEU A 157 12.95 -17.06 -10.17
N TRP A 158 13.66 -16.36 -9.28
CA TRP A 158 13.15 -15.14 -8.65
C TRP A 158 13.39 -13.89 -9.49
N ASP A 159 14.20 -13.97 -10.53
CA ASP A 159 14.44 -12.86 -11.46
C ASP A 159 13.18 -12.56 -12.30
N GLU A 160 12.36 -13.59 -12.55
CA GLU A 160 11.08 -13.48 -13.26
C GLU A 160 9.86 -13.44 -12.34
N ALA A 161 10.07 -13.51 -11.02
CA ALA A 161 8.96 -13.52 -10.08
C ALA A 161 8.29 -12.14 -9.93
N PRO A 162 6.97 -12.09 -9.69
CA PRO A 162 6.28 -10.86 -9.39
C PRO A 162 6.98 -10.09 -8.26
N PRO A 163 7.14 -8.77 -8.38
CA PRO A 163 7.86 -7.95 -7.37
C PRO A 163 7.34 -8.10 -5.95
N CYS A 164 6.03 -8.31 -5.78
CA CYS A 164 5.42 -8.55 -4.47
C CYS A 164 5.90 -9.86 -3.84
N LEU A 165 6.08 -10.92 -4.61
CA LEU A 165 6.60 -12.19 -4.10
C LEU A 165 8.08 -12.09 -3.73
N VAL A 166 8.88 -11.42 -4.57
CA VAL A 166 10.28 -11.13 -4.25
C VAL A 166 10.38 -10.31 -2.97
N HIS A 167 9.53 -9.30 -2.82
CA HIS A 167 9.48 -8.47 -1.60
C HIS A 167 9.18 -9.30 -0.35
N MET A 168 8.13 -10.12 -0.40
CA MET A 168 7.74 -10.97 0.74
C MET A 168 8.82 -12.00 1.07
N LYS A 169 9.48 -12.59 0.07
CA LYS A 169 10.61 -13.50 0.29
C LYS A 169 11.76 -12.83 1.04
N LEU A 170 12.04 -11.56 0.74
CA LEU A 170 13.16 -10.82 1.35
C LEU A 170 12.83 -10.26 2.74
N ASN A 171 11.56 -9.97 3.01
CA ASN A 171 11.15 -9.24 4.21
C ASN A 171 10.35 -10.10 5.21
N GLY A 172 9.96 -11.31 4.80
CA GLY A 172 9.08 -12.17 5.57
C GLY A 172 7.60 -11.93 5.32
N ILE A 173 6.78 -12.89 5.71
CA ILE A 173 5.33 -12.88 5.58
C ILE A 173 4.71 -12.82 6.97
N PRO A 174 4.03 -11.72 7.35
CA PRO A 174 3.39 -11.59 8.66
C PRO A 174 2.19 -12.52 8.82
N GLU A 175 1.79 -12.79 10.06
CA GLU A 175 0.78 -13.79 10.42
C GLU A 175 -0.56 -13.60 9.69
N GLY A 176 -1.06 -12.37 9.57
CA GLY A 176 -2.35 -12.07 8.91
C GLY A 176 -2.35 -12.23 7.38
N MET A 177 -1.18 -12.28 6.75
CA MET A 177 -1.05 -12.32 5.28
C MET A 177 -0.68 -13.72 4.73
N ARG A 178 -0.41 -14.69 5.57
CA ARG A 178 0.16 -16.00 5.19
C ARG A 178 -0.66 -16.74 4.14
N ASN A 179 -1.96 -16.87 4.32
CA ASN A 179 -2.83 -17.61 3.39
C ASN A 179 -2.78 -17.01 1.98
N ASN A 180 -2.96 -15.69 1.87
CA ASN A 180 -2.93 -15.01 0.57
C ASN A 180 -1.54 -15.05 -0.05
N ALA A 181 -0.49 -14.85 0.74
CA ALA A 181 0.88 -14.91 0.26
C ALA A 181 1.22 -16.31 -0.26
N LEU A 182 0.95 -17.35 0.51
CA LEU A 182 1.22 -18.73 0.11
C LEU A 182 0.40 -19.17 -1.10
N LEU A 183 -0.85 -18.69 -1.23
CA LEU A 183 -1.65 -18.92 -2.44
C LEU A 183 -0.95 -18.32 -3.68
N ASN A 184 -0.49 -17.07 -3.58
CA ASN A 184 0.20 -16.39 -4.69
C ASN A 184 1.53 -17.05 -5.02
N TYR A 185 2.31 -17.46 -4.01
CA TYR A 185 3.52 -18.27 -4.22
C TYR A 185 3.20 -19.60 -4.90
N GLY A 186 2.14 -20.29 -4.46
CA GLY A 186 1.71 -21.55 -5.06
C GLY A 186 1.36 -21.41 -6.54
N VAL A 187 0.63 -20.35 -6.90
CA VAL A 187 0.29 -20.04 -8.31
C VAL A 187 1.55 -19.76 -9.13
N PHE A 188 2.47 -18.96 -8.60
CA PHE A 188 3.74 -18.64 -9.27
C PHE A 188 4.61 -19.89 -9.46
N LEU A 189 4.83 -20.65 -8.39
CA LEU A 189 5.66 -21.86 -8.43
C LEU A 189 5.08 -22.93 -9.35
N ARG A 190 3.75 -23.13 -9.34
CA ARG A 190 3.10 -24.08 -10.24
C ARG A 190 3.26 -23.71 -11.72
N LYS A 191 3.30 -22.42 -12.05
CA LYS A 191 3.59 -21.96 -13.43
C LYS A 191 5.05 -22.17 -13.79
N ALA A 192 5.97 -21.97 -12.84
CA ALA A 192 7.40 -22.16 -13.05
C ALA A 192 7.80 -23.64 -13.14
N PHE A 193 7.06 -24.53 -12.47
CA PHE A 193 7.25 -25.99 -12.46
C PHE A 193 5.97 -26.71 -12.92
N PRO A 194 5.62 -26.64 -14.21
CA PRO A 194 4.36 -27.20 -14.73
C PRO A 194 4.30 -28.72 -14.69
N GLU A 195 5.47 -29.38 -14.75
CA GLU A 195 5.60 -30.84 -14.71
C GLU A 195 6.21 -31.27 -13.37
N GLY A 196 5.48 -32.06 -12.59
CA GLY A 196 5.97 -32.58 -11.32
C GLY A 196 5.40 -31.90 -10.06
N GLU A 197 5.91 -32.28 -8.91
CA GLU A 197 5.44 -31.81 -7.60
C GLU A 197 6.46 -30.92 -6.85
N GLU A 198 7.59 -30.59 -7.47
CA GLU A 198 8.65 -29.76 -6.88
C GLU A 198 8.15 -28.38 -6.37
N TRP A 199 7.10 -27.84 -6.98
CA TRP A 199 6.50 -26.60 -6.52
C TRP A 199 5.90 -26.70 -5.12
N LYS A 200 5.44 -27.91 -4.71
CA LYS A 200 4.89 -28.14 -3.36
C LYS A 200 5.98 -28.07 -2.31
N ASP A 201 7.12 -28.70 -2.56
CA ASP A 201 8.27 -28.69 -1.65
C ASP A 201 8.82 -27.27 -1.48
N LYS A 202 8.93 -26.52 -2.58
CA LYS A 202 9.33 -25.11 -2.55
C LYS A 202 8.32 -24.23 -1.81
N LEU A 203 7.02 -24.49 -1.95
CA LEU A 203 5.98 -23.76 -1.23
C LEU A 203 6.04 -24.08 0.29
N GLN A 204 6.28 -25.33 0.67
CA GLN A 204 6.48 -25.70 2.06
C GLN A 204 7.74 -25.06 2.65
N ASP A 205 8.82 -24.98 1.89
CA ASP A 205 10.03 -24.29 2.31
C ASP A 205 9.76 -22.79 2.55
N ILE A 206 9.04 -22.11 1.66
CA ILE A 206 8.61 -20.73 1.86
C ILE A 206 7.75 -20.58 3.12
N ASN A 207 6.80 -21.48 3.35
CA ASN A 207 6.00 -21.45 4.58
C ASN A 207 6.87 -21.53 5.83
N LYS A 208 7.90 -22.39 5.83
CA LYS A 208 8.78 -22.62 7.00
C LYS A 208 9.81 -21.50 7.18
N THR A 209 10.34 -20.95 6.09
CA THR A 209 11.51 -20.04 6.15
C THR A 209 11.15 -18.57 6.01
N VAL A 210 10.03 -18.26 5.35
CA VAL A 210 9.63 -16.87 5.02
C VAL A 210 8.46 -16.39 5.88
N CYS A 211 7.54 -17.28 6.27
CA CYS A 211 6.48 -16.90 7.21
C CYS A 211 7.05 -16.69 8.61
N THR A 212 6.67 -15.58 9.26
CA THR A 212 7.09 -15.30 10.66
C THR A 212 6.59 -16.37 11.62
N LYS A 213 5.45 -17.00 11.31
CA LYS A 213 4.91 -18.16 11.99
C LYS A 213 4.31 -19.08 10.95
N PRO A 214 4.90 -20.23 10.64
CA PRO A 214 4.41 -21.14 9.61
C PRO A 214 2.95 -21.57 9.83
N LEU A 215 2.24 -21.83 8.73
CA LEU A 215 0.95 -22.51 8.78
C LEU A 215 1.18 -24.01 9.05
N SER A 216 0.35 -24.58 9.89
CA SER A 216 0.31 -26.03 10.19
C SER A 216 -0.20 -26.84 9.00
#